data_ae82ba8d90634f1756ed31e93c9930d6
#
_entry.id   ae82ba8d90634f1756ed31e93c9930d6
#
_cell.length_a   1.000
_cell.length_b   1.000
_cell.length_c   1.000
_cell.angle_alpha   90.00
_cell.angle_beta   90.00
_cell.angle_gamma   90.00
#
_symmetry.space_group_name_H-M   'P 1'
#
loop_
_entity.id
_entity.type
_entity.pdbx_description
1 polymer ?
#
loop_
_entity_poly.entity_id
_entity_poly.type
_entity_poly.pdbx_seq_one_letter_code
_entity_poly.pdbx_strand_id
1 'polypeptide(L)'
;MLPLIFWACFFLVAYTYALYPAVLFLVSSATRLSRRGAVGSGAAPLPAVSMVIPAHNEERHLPAKLANLAALDYPRDRLEVLFVSDGSTDATNKILGRAAEAGKLTLLALPTRGGKSNALNQAVPRARHDILVFSDAATLFAPDAVSKMVRHFEDPRVGVVCGALQFQASTESRQTEGLYWRYESLLRRMESRIGVTLTASGAIYALRRACFVPLAADTLVEDLVVPMTARRLGFRVLYDPEARGTDFAAATVAGEFSRRVRIATGSFRALGGLLRGPLDPVTAFAFVSHKLLRWTLPFLLIGMLVTSAAMLGSPLYRALFVLQMLFYGWGLAGYLLRPRIQGIRYALVPYYLLAMHLAFLVGFVRYLSGRREIEWGQVH
;
A
#
# COMPACT_ATOMS: atom_id res chain seq x y z
N MET A 1 6.15 37.12 -10.55
CA MET A 1 5.22 36.00 -10.33
C MET A 1 5.85 34.66 -10.71
N LEU A 2 6.41 34.47 -11.93
CA LEU A 2 7.03 33.18 -12.34
C LEU A 2 8.13 32.66 -11.40
N PRO A 3 9.10 33.49 -10.92
CA PRO A 3 10.09 33.00 -9.96
C PRO A 3 9.48 32.46 -8.68
N LEU A 4 8.44 33.09 -8.17
CA LEU A 4 7.74 32.63 -6.95
C LEU A 4 7.09 31.26 -7.17
N ILE A 5 6.43 31.04 -8.32
CA ILE A 5 5.81 29.75 -8.67
C ILE A 5 6.89 28.67 -8.80
N PHE A 6 8.00 28.95 -9.49
CA PHE A 6 9.11 28.02 -9.62
C PHE A 6 9.63 27.56 -8.26
N TRP A 7 9.97 28.51 -7.38
CA TRP A 7 10.54 28.21 -6.08
C TRP A 7 9.52 27.56 -5.14
N ALA A 8 8.24 27.93 -5.21
CA ALA A 8 7.18 27.24 -4.46
C ALA A 8 7.08 25.77 -4.87
N CYS A 9 7.06 25.46 -6.17
CA CYS A 9 7.06 24.09 -6.67
C CYS A 9 8.33 23.35 -6.23
N PHE A 10 9.50 23.95 -6.38
CA PHE A 10 10.78 23.37 -5.98
C PHE A 10 10.81 23.01 -4.48
N PHE A 11 10.42 23.96 -3.62
CA PHE A 11 10.41 23.71 -2.17
C PHE A 11 9.39 22.67 -1.76
N LEU A 12 8.24 22.55 -2.43
CA LEU A 12 7.27 21.49 -2.17
C LEU A 12 7.80 20.10 -2.59
N VAL A 13 8.52 20.03 -3.71
CA VAL A 13 9.21 18.79 -4.13
C VAL A 13 10.30 18.41 -3.13
N ALA A 14 11.16 19.36 -2.76
CA ALA A 14 12.23 19.16 -1.78
C ALA A 14 11.67 18.81 -0.39
N TYR A 15 10.59 19.46 0.03
CA TYR A 15 9.87 19.13 1.26
C TYR A 15 9.42 17.66 1.27
N THR A 16 8.77 17.22 0.21
CA THR A 16 8.19 15.87 0.12
C THR A 16 9.25 14.77 0.25
N TYR A 17 10.43 14.95 -0.36
CA TYR A 17 11.46 13.91 -0.40
C TYR A 17 12.54 14.04 0.68
N ALA A 18 12.78 15.24 1.20
CA ALA A 18 13.86 15.48 2.15
C ALA A 18 13.36 15.98 3.51
N LEU A 19 12.58 17.08 3.54
CA LEU A 19 12.24 17.73 4.81
C LEU A 19 11.22 16.93 5.61
N TYR A 20 10.16 16.40 4.98
CA TYR A 20 9.17 15.56 5.68
C TYR A 20 9.81 14.32 6.33
N PRO A 21 10.64 13.50 5.63
CA PRO A 21 11.37 12.42 6.27
C PRO A 21 12.25 12.87 7.44
N ALA A 22 12.93 14.02 7.31
CA ALA A 22 13.76 14.56 8.38
C ALA A 22 12.94 14.95 9.62
N VAL A 23 11.83 15.68 9.43
CA VAL A 23 10.90 16.04 10.51
C VAL A 23 10.34 14.78 11.16
N LEU A 24 9.89 13.81 10.34
CA LEU A 24 9.34 12.56 10.83
C LEU A 24 10.38 11.74 11.63
N PHE A 25 11.64 11.75 11.19
CA PHE A 25 12.75 11.14 11.93
C PHE A 25 12.93 11.77 13.31
N LEU A 26 12.96 13.09 13.39
CA LEU A 26 13.11 13.81 14.67
C LEU A 26 11.95 13.51 15.61
N VAL A 27 10.70 13.64 15.14
CA VAL A 27 9.50 13.38 15.95
C VAL A 27 9.43 11.92 16.39
N SER A 28 9.68 10.97 15.49
CA SER A 28 9.66 9.54 15.81
C SER A 28 10.78 9.10 16.76
N SER A 29 11.91 9.82 16.75
CA SER A 29 13.02 9.56 17.68
C SER A 29 12.70 10.06 19.10
N ALA A 30 12.09 11.23 19.20
CA ALA A 30 11.62 11.77 20.50
C ALA A 30 10.58 10.86 21.16
N THR A 31 9.62 10.31 20.39
CA THR A 31 8.61 9.37 20.92
C THR A 31 9.20 8.03 21.35
N ARG A 32 10.31 7.58 20.76
CA ARG A 32 11.00 6.33 21.13
C ARG A 32 11.58 6.41 22.57
N LEU A 33 12.07 7.56 22.96
CA LEU A 33 12.61 7.79 24.32
C LEU A 33 11.50 7.66 25.39
N SER A 34 10.26 8.09 25.06
CA SER A 34 9.13 8.01 25.96
C SER A 34 8.52 6.61 26.13
N ARG A 35 8.79 5.66 25.21
CA ARG A 35 8.14 4.34 25.14
C ARG A 35 8.99 3.14 25.59
N ARG A 36 10.16 3.32 26.14
CA ARG A 36 11.04 2.22 26.59
C ARG A 36 10.45 1.30 27.68
N GLY A 37 9.21 1.52 28.10
CA GLY A 37 8.54 0.75 29.16
C GLY A 37 7.32 -0.09 28.78
N ALA A 38 6.90 -0.16 27.49
CA ALA A 38 5.60 -0.68 27.12
C ALA A 38 5.59 -1.79 26.04
N VAL A 39 6.58 -2.69 26.06
CA VAL A 39 6.43 -3.97 25.35
C VAL A 39 6.06 -4.99 26.43
N GLY A 40 4.80 -5.38 26.47
CA GLY A 40 4.32 -6.45 27.35
C GLY A 40 5.16 -7.69 27.16
N SER A 41 5.60 -8.26 28.26
CA SER A 41 6.27 -9.56 28.30
C SER A 41 5.32 -10.62 27.75
N GLY A 42 5.60 -11.22 26.62
CA GLY A 42 4.88 -12.22 25.84
C GLY A 42 4.21 -13.42 26.55
N ALA A 43 3.49 -13.20 27.63
CA ALA A 43 2.82 -14.22 28.44
C ALA A 43 1.30 -14.29 28.22
N ALA A 44 0.69 -13.33 27.52
CA ALA A 44 -0.75 -13.40 27.23
C ALA A 44 -1.05 -14.42 26.13
N PRO A 45 -2.10 -15.24 26.26
CA PRO A 45 -2.50 -16.18 25.23
C PRO A 45 -2.90 -15.42 23.95
N LEU A 46 -2.45 -15.92 22.79
CA LEU A 46 -2.80 -15.32 21.50
C LEU A 46 -4.33 -15.22 21.36
N PRO A 47 -4.88 -14.07 20.88
CA PRO A 47 -6.32 -13.91 20.70
C PRO A 47 -6.85 -14.81 19.58
N ALA A 48 -8.16 -15.08 19.58
CA ALA A 48 -8.81 -15.70 18.44
C ALA A 48 -8.97 -14.69 17.29
N VAL A 49 -8.70 -15.15 16.06
CA VAL A 49 -8.69 -14.30 14.86
C VAL A 49 -9.43 -14.93 13.68
N SER A 50 -10.02 -14.10 12.84
CA SER A 50 -10.60 -14.54 11.57
C SER A 50 -9.74 -14.02 10.42
N MET A 51 -9.13 -14.93 9.66
CA MET A 51 -8.38 -14.59 8.46
C MET A 51 -9.33 -14.55 7.26
N VAL A 52 -9.47 -13.39 6.65
CA VAL A 52 -10.36 -13.12 5.51
C VAL A 52 -9.51 -13.06 4.24
N ILE A 53 -9.82 -13.91 3.27
CA ILE A 53 -9.05 -14.05 2.03
C ILE A 53 -10.00 -13.95 0.84
N PRO A 54 -10.09 -12.76 0.17
CA PRO A 54 -10.81 -12.63 -1.08
C PRO A 54 -10.06 -13.33 -2.21
N ALA A 55 -10.80 -13.99 -3.11
CA ALA A 55 -10.26 -14.71 -4.25
C ALA A 55 -11.13 -14.48 -5.50
N HIS A 56 -10.51 -14.28 -6.67
CA HIS A 56 -11.16 -14.26 -7.97
C HIS A 56 -10.23 -14.85 -9.03
N ASN A 57 -10.58 -16.05 -9.53
CA ASN A 57 -9.78 -16.80 -10.50
C ASN A 57 -8.34 -17.06 -10.02
N GLU A 58 -8.22 -17.67 -8.84
CA GLU A 58 -6.95 -17.89 -8.13
C GLU A 58 -6.53 -19.37 -8.12
N GLU A 59 -7.05 -20.20 -9.02
CA GLU A 59 -6.79 -21.67 -9.05
C GLU A 59 -5.31 -22.02 -8.98
N ARG A 60 -4.44 -21.19 -9.58
CA ARG A 60 -2.98 -21.41 -9.62
C ARG A 60 -2.30 -21.17 -8.27
N HIS A 61 -2.80 -20.22 -7.48
CA HIS A 61 -2.19 -19.82 -6.21
C HIS A 61 -2.74 -20.58 -5.01
N LEU A 62 -3.96 -21.09 -5.10
CA LEU A 62 -4.64 -21.76 -3.99
C LEU A 62 -3.90 -22.95 -3.42
N PRO A 63 -3.26 -23.87 -4.20
CA PRO A 63 -2.52 -24.99 -3.61
C PRO A 63 -1.40 -24.52 -2.67
N ALA A 64 -0.61 -23.53 -3.09
CA ALA A 64 0.45 -22.95 -2.27
C ALA A 64 -0.12 -22.20 -1.07
N LYS A 65 -1.23 -21.46 -1.24
CA LYS A 65 -1.91 -20.74 -0.17
C LYS A 65 -2.45 -21.68 0.90
N LEU A 66 -3.12 -22.75 0.53
CA LEU A 66 -3.65 -23.75 1.46
C LEU A 66 -2.53 -24.45 2.26
N ALA A 67 -1.42 -24.78 1.59
CA ALA A 67 -0.24 -25.31 2.26
C ALA A 67 0.38 -24.29 3.23
N ASN A 68 0.45 -23.01 2.83
CA ASN A 68 0.95 -21.93 3.68
C ASN A 68 0.07 -21.72 4.92
N LEU A 69 -1.26 -21.72 4.77
CA LEU A 69 -2.18 -21.62 5.90
C LEU A 69 -2.00 -22.79 6.87
N ALA A 70 -1.71 -23.99 6.35
CA ALA A 70 -1.41 -25.16 7.17
C ALA A 70 -0.08 -25.03 7.93
N ALA A 71 0.87 -24.24 7.47
CA ALA A 71 2.18 -24.05 8.07
C ALA A 71 2.26 -22.83 9.01
N LEU A 72 1.16 -22.10 9.23
CA LEU A 72 1.15 -20.96 10.16
C LEU A 72 1.34 -21.44 11.60
N ASP A 73 2.23 -20.76 12.31
CA ASP A 73 2.45 -20.93 13.75
C ASP A 73 1.40 -20.13 14.54
N TYR A 74 0.18 -20.66 14.52
CA TYR A 74 -0.96 -20.12 15.25
C TYR A 74 -1.89 -21.23 15.74
N PRO A 75 -2.45 -21.15 16.99
CA PRO A 75 -3.35 -22.17 17.52
C PRO A 75 -4.55 -22.39 16.59
N ARG A 76 -4.80 -23.64 16.20
CA ARG A 76 -5.83 -24.00 15.23
C ARG A 76 -7.24 -23.68 15.71
N ASP A 77 -7.48 -23.86 16.99
CA ASP A 77 -8.74 -23.55 17.69
C ASP A 77 -9.01 -22.03 17.78
N ARG A 78 -7.97 -21.20 17.48
CA ARG A 78 -8.05 -19.74 17.52
C ARG A 78 -7.89 -19.07 16.15
N LEU A 79 -7.78 -19.83 15.08
CA LEU A 79 -7.64 -19.34 13.71
C LEU A 79 -8.83 -19.80 12.86
N GLU A 80 -9.79 -18.92 12.65
CA GLU A 80 -10.79 -19.08 11.60
C GLU A 80 -10.20 -18.64 10.25
N VAL A 81 -10.40 -19.46 9.21
CA VAL A 81 -10.05 -19.10 7.82
C VAL A 81 -11.32 -18.97 7.00
N LEU A 82 -11.58 -17.77 6.47
CA LEU A 82 -12.74 -17.45 5.65
C LEU A 82 -12.28 -16.99 4.25
N PHE A 83 -12.52 -17.84 3.25
CA PHE A 83 -12.38 -17.43 1.86
C PHE A 83 -13.68 -16.84 1.33
N VAL A 84 -13.56 -15.76 0.56
CA VAL A 84 -14.68 -15.24 -0.22
C VAL A 84 -14.31 -15.24 -1.70
N SER A 85 -14.98 -16.10 -2.47
CA SER A 85 -14.80 -16.19 -3.92
C SER A 85 -15.73 -15.23 -4.62
N ASP A 86 -15.17 -14.24 -5.30
CA ASP A 86 -15.90 -13.13 -5.95
C ASP A 86 -16.23 -13.49 -7.41
N GLY A 87 -17.23 -14.38 -7.60
CA GLY A 87 -17.70 -14.77 -8.92
C GLY A 87 -16.61 -15.44 -9.77
N SER A 88 -15.80 -16.34 -9.19
CA SER A 88 -14.76 -17.06 -9.93
C SER A 88 -15.35 -18.02 -10.97
N THR A 89 -14.73 -18.10 -12.13
CA THR A 89 -15.13 -18.91 -13.28
C THR A 89 -14.18 -20.08 -13.59
N ASP A 90 -13.02 -20.12 -12.92
CA ASP A 90 -12.02 -21.18 -13.00
C ASP A 90 -12.23 -22.26 -11.92
N ALA A 91 -11.24 -23.10 -11.63
CA ALA A 91 -11.33 -24.13 -10.61
C ALA A 91 -11.27 -23.61 -9.16
N THR A 92 -11.21 -22.28 -8.91
CA THR A 92 -11.14 -21.69 -7.56
C THR A 92 -12.20 -22.23 -6.63
N ASN A 93 -13.48 -22.19 -7.03
CA ASN A 93 -14.60 -22.67 -6.20
C ASN A 93 -14.51 -24.17 -5.91
N LYS A 94 -14.07 -24.97 -6.87
CA LYS A 94 -13.90 -26.41 -6.71
C LYS A 94 -12.80 -26.75 -5.70
N ILE A 95 -11.66 -26.04 -5.77
CA ILE A 95 -10.53 -26.24 -4.85
C ILE A 95 -10.93 -25.84 -3.42
N LEU A 96 -11.52 -24.66 -3.25
CA LEU A 96 -11.95 -24.13 -1.96
C LEU A 96 -13.09 -24.96 -1.35
N GLY A 97 -14.04 -25.43 -2.16
CA GLY A 97 -15.14 -26.32 -1.73
C GLY A 97 -14.64 -27.60 -1.09
N ARG A 98 -13.70 -28.29 -1.74
CA ARG A 98 -13.06 -29.49 -1.18
C ARG A 98 -12.34 -29.20 0.16
N ALA A 99 -11.68 -28.06 0.28
CA ALA A 99 -11.03 -27.69 1.52
C ALA A 99 -12.02 -27.33 2.63
N ALA A 100 -13.19 -26.76 2.29
CA ALA A 100 -14.29 -26.47 3.21
C ALA A 100 -14.97 -27.78 3.69
N GLU A 101 -15.24 -28.71 2.79
CA GLU A 101 -15.78 -30.06 3.13
C GLU A 101 -14.85 -30.83 4.08
N ALA A 102 -13.54 -30.64 3.93
CA ALA A 102 -12.53 -31.19 4.85
C ALA A 102 -12.41 -30.42 6.19
N GLY A 103 -13.27 -29.42 6.45
CA GLY A 103 -13.28 -28.63 7.69
C GLY A 103 -12.08 -27.69 7.87
N LYS A 104 -11.31 -27.42 6.81
CA LYS A 104 -10.08 -26.61 6.88
C LYS A 104 -10.35 -25.09 6.82
N LEU A 105 -11.47 -24.70 6.27
CA LEU A 105 -11.87 -23.30 6.06
C LEU A 105 -13.38 -23.16 5.89
N THR A 106 -13.87 -21.92 5.91
CA THR A 106 -15.22 -21.56 5.47
C THR A 106 -15.14 -20.90 4.09
N LEU A 107 -16.00 -21.31 3.17
CA LEU A 107 -16.12 -20.72 1.84
C LEU A 107 -17.42 -19.92 1.72
N LEU A 108 -17.29 -18.64 1.34
CA LEU A 108 -18.39 -17.82 0.86
C LEU A 108 -18.21 -17.62 -0.66
N ALA A 109 -18.99 -18.34 -1.46
CA ALA A 109 -18.99 -18.19 -2.91
C ALA A 109 -20.06 -17.17 -3.33
N LEU A 110 -19.65 -16.07 -3.92
CA LEU A 110 -20.54 -15.05 -4.48
C LEU A 110 -20.90 -15.44 -5.91
N PRO A 111 -22.16 -15.26 -6.33
CA PRO A 111 -22.61 -15.69 -7.67
C PRO A 111 -22.04 -14.82 -8.79
N THR A 112 -21.74 -13.56 -8.50
CA THR A 112 -21.28 -12.57 -9.48
C THR A 112 -20.09 -11.79 -8.95
N ARG A 113 -19.24 -11.35 -9.86
CA ARG A 113 -18.08 -10.51 -9.55
C ARG A 113 -18.53 -9.13 -9.09
N GLY A 114 -18.15 -8.74 -7.89
CA GLY A 114 -18.45 -7.43 -7.28
C GLY A 114 -17.22 -6.63 -6.90
N GLY A 115 -16.03 -7.20 -7.04
CA GLY A 115 -14.74 -6.60 -6.67
C GLY A 115 -14.36 -6.84 -5.21
N LYS A 116 -13.08 -6.60 -4.89
CA LYS A 116 -12.49 -6.89 -3.56
C LYS A 116 -13.24 -6.20 -2.42
N SER A 117 -13.63 -4.94 -2.59
CA SER A 117 -14.38 -4.20 -1.58
C SER A 117 -15.75 -4.83 -1.26
N ASN A 118 -16.48 -5.30 -2.29
CA ASN A 118 -17.73 -6.03 -2.09
C ASN A 118 -17.46 -7.37 -1.39
N ALA A 119 -16.45 -8.12 -1.82
CA ALA A 119 -16.07 -9.37 -1.19
C ALA A 119 -15.77 -9.20 0.32
N LEU A 120 -15.01 -8.16 0.69
CA LEU A 120 -14.70 -7.83 2.09
C LEU A 120 -15.97 -7.42 2.86
N ASN A 121 -16.85 -6.60 2.26
CA ASN A 121 -18.12 -6.20 2.88
C ASN A 121 -19.03 -7.40 3.18
N GLN A 122 -18.99 -8.43 2.34
CA GLN A 122 -19.76 -9.67 2.56
C GLN A 122 -19.10 -10.61 3.59
N ALA A 123 -17.77 -10.65 3.64
CA ALA A 123 -17.02 -11.55 4.50
C ALA A 123 -16.95 -11.06 5.95
N VAL A 124 -16.66 -9.78 6.18
CA VAL A 124 -16.41 -9.25 7.53
C VAL A 124 -17.59 -9.46 8.50
N PRO A 125 -18.86 -9.25 8.11
CA PRO A 125 -19.99 -9.56 9.01
C PRO A 125 -20.12 -11.04 9.39
N ARG A 126 -19.56 -11.96 8.56
CA ARG A 126 -19.62 -13.41 8.77
C ARG A 126 -18.42 -13.97 9.51
N ALA A 127 -17.36 -13.21 9.67
CA ALA A 127 -16.20 -13.59 10.47
C ALA A 127 -16.60 -13.69 11.95
N ARG A 128 -16.06 -14.65 12.70
CA ARG A 128 -16.47 -14.95 14.08
C ARG A 128 -15.77 -14.05 15.12
N HIS A 129 -14.52 -13.67 14.84
CA HIS A 129 -13.66 -13.06 15.84
C HIS A 129 -13.52 -11.54 15.65
N ASP A 130 -13.19 -10.81 16.72
CA ASP A 130 -13.07 -9.35 16.73
C ASP A 130 -11.76 -8.86 16.12
N ILE A 131 -10.76 -9.72 16.01
CA ILE A 131 -9.54 -9.40 15.31
C ILE A 131 -9.60 -10.09 13.93
N LEU A 132 -9.52 -9.27 12.89
CA LEU A 132 -9.55 -9.70 11.51
C LEU A 132 -8.15 -9.61 10.91
N VAL A 133 -7.72 -10.65 10.19
CA VAL A 133 -6.46 -10.68 9.45
C VAL A 133 -6.79 -10.78 7.98
N PHE A 134 -6.27 -9.87 7.16
CA PHE A 134 -6.51 -9.85 5.73
C PHE A 134 -5.29 -10.33 4.96
N SER A 135 -5.52 -11.15 3.97
CA SER A 135 -4.49 -11.65 3.06
C SER A 135 -5.05 -11.78 1.65
N ASP A 136 -4.24 -11.48 0.64
CA ASP A 136 -4.58 -11.87 -0.73
C ASP A 136 -4.32 -13.37 -0.94
N ALA A 137 -5.00 -13.97 -1.91
CA ALA A 137 -4.89 -15.40 -2.20
C ALA A 137 -3.48 -15.82 -2.68
N ALA A 138 -2.78 -14.92 -3.39
CA ALA A 138 -1.42 -15.15 -3.87
C ALA A 138 -0.35 -14.91 -2.79
N THR A 139 -0.66 -14.20 -1.71
CA THR A 139 0.33 -13.82 -0.69
C THR A 139 0.57 -14.95 0.32
N LEU A 140 1.83 -15.33 0.50
CA LEU A 140 2.26 -16.35 1.46
C LEU A 140 2.83 -15.69 2.71
N PHE A 141 2.30 -16.02 3.88
CA PHE A 141 2.75 -15.49 5.16
C PHE A 141 3.92 -16.27 5.73
N ALA A 142 4.86 -15.58 6.38
CA ALA A 142 5.81 -16.24 7.25
C ALA A 142 5.05 -16.96 8.39
N PRO A 143 5.54 -18.09 8.90
CA PRO A 143 4.82 -18.88 9.90
C PRO A 143 4.35 -18.07 11.11
N ASP A 144 5.14 -17.12 11.58
CA ASP A 144 4.89 -16.27 12.75
C ASP A 144 4.25 -14.91 12.42
N ALA A 145 3.86 -14.66 11.16
CA ALA A 145 3.36 -13.35 10.74
C ALA A 145 2.06 -12.95 11.44
N VAL A 146 1.14 -13.91 11.64
CA VAL A 146 -0.14 -13.65 12.31
C VAL A 146 0.11 -13.29 13.78
N SER A 147 0.87 -14.10 14.51
CA SER A 147 1.19 -13.86 15.92
C SER A 147 1.90 -12.51 16.12
N LYS A 148 2.80 -12.12 15.21
CA LYS A 148 3.48 -10.82 15.25
C LYS A 148 2.53 -9.65 15.06
N MET A 149 1.56 -9.72 14.13
CA MET A 149 0.56 -8.66 13.99
C MET A 149 -0.36 -8.55 15.19
N VAL A 150 -0.87 -9.69 15.68
CA VAL A 150 -1.94 -9.66 16.68
C VAL A 150 -1.48 -9.31 18.08
N ARG A 151 -0.20 -9.51 18.44
CA ARG A 151 0.38 -9.08 19.72
C ARG A 151 0.20 -7.58 19.99
N HIS A 152 0.14 -6.76 18.93
CA HIS A 152 -0.05 -5.32 19.09
C HIS A 152 -1.44 -4.93 19.58
N PHE A 153 -2.43 -5.82 19.43
CA PHE A 153 -3.80 -5.57 19.91
C PHE A 153 -3.96 -5.75 21.44
N GLU A 154 -2.92 -6.12 22.16
CA GLU A 154 -2.90 -6.00 23.63
C GLU A 154 -3.09 -4.53 24.05
N ASP A 155 -2.60 -3.56 23.26
CA ASP A 155 -2.94 -2.15 23.43
C ASP A 155 -4.34 -1.89 22.82
N PRO A 156 -5.37 -1.57 23.63
CA PRO A 156 -6.73 -1.32 23.12
C PRO A 156 -6.83 -0.13 22.17
N ARG A 157 -5.84 0.76 22.19
CA ARG A 157 -5.78 1.92 21.29
C ARG A 157 -5.32 1.55 19.89
N VAL A 158 -4.76 0.36 19.67
CA VAL A 158 -4.34 -0.11 18.34
C VAL A 158 -5.54 -0.67 17.59
N GLY A 159 -5.87 -0.07 16.46
CA GLY A 159 -6.98 -0.47 15.60
C GLY A 159 -6.54 -1.26 14.36
N VAL A 160 -5.37 -0.95 13.79
CA VAL A 160 -4.82 -1.60 12.59
C VAL A 160 -3.34 -1.87 12.76
N VAL A 161 -2.88 -3.03 12.30
CA VAL A 161 -1.47 -3.40 12.22
C VAL A 161 -1.16 -3.86 10.81
N CYS A 162 -0.26 -3.16 10.15
CA CYS A 162 0.19 -3.47 8.79
C CYS A 162 1.44 -4.34 8.84
N GLY A 163 1.46 -5.45 8.12
CA GLY A 163 2.66 -6.28 7.94
C GLY A 163 3.53 -5.78 6.78
N ALA A 164 4.68 -6.40 6.63
CA ALA A 164 5.65 -6.13 5.59
C ALA A 164 5.47 -7.10 4.41
N LEU A 165 5.06 -6.58 3.27
CA LEU A 165 5.02 -7.33 2.03
C LEU A 165 6.40 -7.31 1.37
N GLN A 166 6.90 -8.50 1.04
CA GLN A 166 8.13 -8.71 0.29
C GLN A 166 7.76 -9.30 -1.08
N PHE A 167 8.34 -8.76 -2.14
CA PHE A 167 8.14 -9.33 -3.47
C PHE A 167 9.27 -10.30 -3.80
N GLN A 168 8.92 -11.50 -4.25
CA GLN A 168 9.88 -12.37 -4.91
C GLN A 168 10.19 -11.72 -6.26
N ALA A 169 11.33 -11.02 -6.30
CA ALA A 169 11.73 -10.28 -7.48
C ALA A 169 12.15 -11.26 -8.60
N SER A 170 11.57 -11.09 -9.77
CA SER A 170 12.23 -11.44 -11.03
C SER A 170 13.57 -10.68 -11.11
N THR A 171 14.55 -11.24 -11.78
CA THR A 171 15.95 -10.75 -11.83
C THR A 171 16.08 -9.29 -12.24
N GLU A 172 15.08 -8.75 -12.96
CA GLU A 172 15.09 -7.40 -13.55
C GLU A 172 14.74 -6.26 -12.56
N SER A 173 13.89 -6.50 -11.57
CA SER A 173 13.35 -5.44 -10.70
C SER A 173 14.11 -5.21 -9.39
N ARG A 174 15.07 -6.08 -9.04
CA ARG A 174 15.65 -6.16 -7.68
C ARG A 174 16.31 -4.90 -7.14
N GLN A 175 16.95 -4.09 -7.97
CA GLN A 175 17.84 -3.03 -7.44
C GLN A 175 17.13 -1.68 -7.22
N THR A 176 16.28 -1.27 -8.13
CA THR A 176 15.70 0.09 -8.12
C THR A 176 14.37 0.14 -7.40
N GLU A 177 13.52 -0.89 -7.56
CA GLU A 177 12.32 -1.08 -6.74
C GLU A 177 12.70 -1.26 -5.28
N GLY A 178 13.82 -1.97 -5.00
CA GLY A 178 14.34 -2.15 -3.65
C GLY A 178 14.64 -0.84 -2.91
N LEU A 179 15.11 0.21 -3.60
CA LEU A 179 15.36 1.53 -2.98
C LEU A 179 14.05 2.23 -2.61
N TYR A 180 13.09 2.25 -3.53
CA TYR A 180 11.78 2.84 -3.26
C TYR A 180 11.08 2.13 -2.08
N TRP A 181 11.09 0.81 -2.06
CA TRP A 181 10.49 0.02 -0.98
C TRP A 181 11.23 0.21 0.35
N ARG A 182 12.56 0.36 0.33
CA ARG A 182 13.34 0.68 1.55
C ARG A 182 12.96 2.06 2.09
N TYR A 183 12.85 3.05 1.22
CA TYR A 183 12.43 4.39 1.59
C TYR A 183 11.00 4.41 2.13
N GLU A 184 10.05 3.78 1.45
CA GLU A 184 8.65 3.66 1.91
C GLU A 184 8.56 2.90 3.26
N SER A 185 9.31 1.80 3.41
CA SER A 185 9.37 1.05 4.67
C SER A 185 9.97 1.88 5.81
N LEU A 186 10.97 2.72 5.52
CA LEU A 186 11.52 3.65 6.49
C LEU A 186 10.48 4.65 6.97
N LEU A 187 9.75 5.28 6.05
CA LEU A 187 8.66 6.20 6.38
C LEU A 187 7.58 5.50 7.23
N ARG A 188 7.12 4.32 6.82
CA ARG A 188 6.13 3.53 7.57
C ARG A 188 6.60 3.19 8.98
N ARG A 189 7.89 2.85 9.17
CA ARG A 189 8.47 2.60 10.50
C ARG A 189 8.42 3.85 11.38
N MET A 190 8.74 5.01 10.81
CA MET A 190 8.72 6.28 11.53
C MET A 190 7.28 6.71 11.87
N GLU A 191 6.35 6.61 10.90
CA GLU A 191 4.91 6.84 11.10
C GLU A 191 4.32 5.90 12.14
N SER A 192 4.68 4.62 12.11
CA SER A 192 4.24 3.62 13.08
C SER A 192 4.64 4.00 14.52
N ARG A 193 5.84 4.54 14.72
CA ARG A 193 6.30 4.98 16.04
C ARG A 193 5.41 6.06 16.66
N ILE A 194 4.83 6.92 15.84
CA ILE A 194 3.87 7.93 16.27
C ILE A 194 2.41 7.45 16.18
N GLY A 195 2.19 6.22 15.72
CA GLY A 195 0.87 5.59 15.64
C GLY A 195 0.04 6.01 14.44
N VAL A 196 0.67 6.49 13.35
CA VAL A 196 0.00 7.11 12.19
C VAL A 196 0.49 6.50 10.88
N THR A 197 0.53 5.18 10.76
CA THR A 197 0.76 4.54 9.46
C THR A 197 -0.45 4.78 8.57
N LEU A 198 -0.26 5.49 7.46
CA LEU A 198 -1.37 5.94 6.61
C LEU A 198 -1.93 4.86 5.69
N THR A 199 -1.09 3.90 5.31
CA THR A 199 -1.48 2.82 4.38
C THR A 199 -1.03 1.47 4.89
N ALA A 200 -1.93 0.50 4.80
CA ALA A 200 -1.57 -0.91 4.94
C ALA A 200 -0.92 -1.45 3.65
N SER A 201 -0.53 -2.71 3.66
CA SER A 201 -0.46 -3.50 2.44
C SER A 201 -1.77 -4.30 2.36
N GLY A 202 -2.55 -4.13 1.31
CA GLY A 202 -3.83 -4.84 1.15
C GLY A 202 -3.70 -6.37 1.21
N ALA A 203 -2.47 -6.87 1.06
CA ALA A 203 -2.13 -8.29 1.07
C ALA A 203 -1.72 -8.84 2.45
N ILE A 204 -1.42 -7.98 3.44
CA ILE A 204 -1.03 -8.38 4.81
C ILE A 204 -1.31 -7.27 5.81
N TYR A 205 -2.40 -7.36 6.53
CA TYR A 205 -2.72 -6.49 7.66
C TYR A 205 -3.75 -7.12 8.58
N ALA A 206 -3.79 -6.66 9.82
CA ALA A 206 -4.80 -7.04 10.78
C ALA A 206 -5.53 -5.80 11.32
N LEU A 207 -6.79 -5.94 11.69
CA LEU A 207 -7.57 -4.84 12.26
C LEU A 207 -8.56 -5.33 13.32
N ARG A 208 -8.94 -4.45 14.25
CA ARG A 208 -10.13 -4.66 15.08
C ARG A 208 -11.37 -4.53 14.21
N ARG A 209 -12.33 -5.43 14.35
CA ARG A 209 -13.61 -5.38 13.62
C ARG A 209 -14.29 -4.00 13.77
N ALA A 210 -14.23 -3.37 14.94
CA ALA A 210 -14.77 -2.02 15.18
C ALA A 210 -14.17 -0.93 14.28
N CYS A 211 -13.00 -1.17 13.67
CA CYS A 211 -12.38 -0.27 12.69
C CYS A 211 -12.83 -0.51 11.25
N PHE A 212 -13.59 -1.58 10.98
CA PHE A 212 -14.10 -1.86 9.66
C PHE A 212 -15.42 -1.12 9.43
N VAL A 213 -15.41 -0.25 8.45
CA VAL A 213 -16.63 0.39 7.93
C VAL A 213 -16.84 -0.14 6.51
N PRO A 214 -18.07 -0.46 6.11
CA PRO A 214 -18.32 -0.94 4.76
C PRO A 214 -17.72 -0.03 3.69
N LEU A 215 -16.97 -0.65 2.80
CA LEU A 215 -16.26 0.04 1.72
C LEU A 215 -17.23 0.40 0.60
N ALA A 216 -17.06 1.55 -0.04
CA ALA A 216 -17.80 1.87 -1.24
C ALA A 216 -17.46 0.86 -2.37
N ALA A 217 -18.43 0.54 -3.20
CA ALA A 217 -18.28 -0.49 -4.24
C ALA A 217 -17.16 -0.19 -5.26
N ASP A 218 -16.83 1.09 -5.46
CA ASP A 218 -15.79 1.58 -6.36
C ASP A 218 -14.45 1.86 -5.66
N THR A 219 -14.30 1.43 -4.39
CA THR A 219 -13.03 1.58 -3.65
C THR A 219 -11.95 0.68 -4.26
N LEU A 220 -10.89 1.29 -4.78
CA LEU A 220 -9.73 0.62 -5.38
C LEU A 220 -8.50 0.57 -4.45
N VAL A 221 -8.55 1.29 -3.33
CA VAL A 221 -7.43 1.48 -2.37
C VAL A 221 -7.93 1.29 -0.94
N GLU A 222 -8.48 0.11 -0.66
CA GLU A 222 -8.95 -0.26 0.68
C GLU A 222 -7.80 -0.20 1.71
N ASP A 223 -6.58 -0.44 1.26
CA ASP A 223 -5.35 -0.36 2.05
C ASP A 223 -4.98 1.07 2.51
N LEU A 224 -5.58 2.09 1.93
CA LEU A 224 -5.55 3.48 2.39
C LEU A 224 -6.81 3.83 3.20
N VAL A 225 -7.99 3.43 2.71
CA VAL A 225 -9.28 3.82 3.31
C VAL A 225 -9.44 3.24 4.71
N VAL A 226 -9.11 1.95 4.92
CA VAL A 226 -9.25 1.27 6.21
C VAL A 226 -8.35 1.89 7.30
N PRO A 227 -7.04 2.09 7.11
CA PRO A 227 -6.20 2.77 8.08
C PRO A 227 -6.66 4.20 8.41
N MET A 228 -7.05 4.97 7.40
CA MET A 228 -7.52 6.34 7.60
C MET A 228 -8.85 6.37 8.36
N THR A 229 -9.73 5.40 8.15
CA THR A 229 -10.97 5.23 8.92
C THR A 229 -10.66 4.91 10.38
N ALA A 230 -9.74 3.98 10.65
CA ALA A 230 -9.31 3.67 12.01
C ALA A 230 -8.71 4.90 12.72
N ARG A 231 -7.95 5.74 12.01
CA ARG A 231 -7.44 7.01 12.55
C ARG A 231 -8.56 7.98 12.94
N ARG A 232 -9.61 8.09 12.13
CA ARG A 232 -10.79 8.92 12.45
C ARG A 232 -11.55 8.44 13.68
N LEU A 233 -11.58 7.12 13.86
CA LEU A 233 -12.18 6.50 15.04
C LEU A 233 -11.30 6.62 16.30
N GLY A 234 -10.15 7.31 16.21
CA GLY A 234 -9.23 7.55 17.32
C GLY A 234 -8.22 6.42 17.56
N PHE A 235 -8.23 5.37 16.75
CA PHE A 235 -7.29 4.26 16.90
C PHE A 235 -5.93 4.58 16.30
N ARG A 236 -4.90 3.92 16.84
CA ARG A 236 -3.55 3.94 16.31
C ARG A 236 -3.42 2.92 15.16
N VAL A 237 -2.66 3.29 14.16
CA VAL A 237 -2.29 2.41 13.04
C VAL A 237 -0.79 2.17 13.08
N LEU A 238 -0.38 0.91 13.15
CA LEU A 238 1.01 0.50 13.30
C LEU A 238 1.50 -0.25 12.05
N TYR A 239 2.81 -0.29 11.89
CA TYR A 239 3.51 -1.13 10.90
C TYR A 239 4.51 -2.02 11.62
N ASP A 240 4.37 -3.33 11.46
CA ASP A 240 5.31 -4.32 11.97
C ASP A 240 6.14 -4.92 10.84
N PRO A 241 7.44 -4.54 10.72
CA PRO A 241 8.31 -5.06 9.67
C PRO A 241 8.71 -6.53 9.87
N GLU A 242 8.44 -7.12 11.04
CA GLU A 242 8.72 -8.52 11.32
C GLU A 242 7.57 -9.44 10.89
N ALA A 243 6.33 -8.93 10.84
CA ALA A 243 5.19 -9.65 10.29
C ALA A 243 5.29 -9.66 8.76
N ARG A 244 5.88 -10.71 8.20
CA ARG A 244 6.25 -10.78 6.78
C ARG A 244 5.26 -11.60 5.98
N GLY A 245 4.93 -11.09 4.79
CA GLY A 245 4.26 -11.84 3.73
C GLY A 245 5.07 -11.72 2.45
N THR A 246 5.06 -12.75 1.63
CA THR A 246 5.73 -12.80 0.33
C THR A 246 4.69 -12.87 -0.78
N ASP A 247 4.85 -12.07 -1.79
CA ASP A 247 4.01 -12.04 -2.98
C ASP A 247 4.87 -12.07 -4.24
N PHE A 248 4.26 -12.40 -5.37
CA PHE A 248 4.94 -12.37 -6.65
C PHE A 248 4.89 -10.94 -7.22
N ALA A 249 6.05 -10.44 -7.65
CA ALA A 249 6.09 -9.16 -8.38
C ALA A 249 5.31 -9.29 -9.69
N ALA A 250 4.74 -8.17 -10.16
CA ALA A 250 4.16 -8.13 -11.51
C ALA A 250 5.19 -8.63 -12.53
N ALA A 251 4.77 -9.56 -13.38
CA ALA A 251 5.66 -10.22 -14.34
C ALA A 251 6.27 -9.23 -15.35
N THR A 252 5.64 -8.08 -15.58
CA THR A 252 6.06 -7.08 -16.57
C THR A 252 6.03 -5.66 -15.99
N VAL A 253 6.88 -4.80 -16.56
CA VAL A 253 6.90 -3.35 -16.24
C VAL A 253 5.59 -2.67 -16.63
N ALA A 254 4.95 -3.10 -17.72
CA ALA A 254 3.64 -2.59 -18.12
C ALA A 254 2.57 -2.93 -17.07
N GLY A 255 2.60 -4.14 -16.52
CA GLY A 255 1.74 -4.57 -15.43
C GLY A 255 1.93 -3.72 -14.17
N GLU A 256 3.19 -3.46 -13.78
CA GLU A 256 3.49 -2.60 -12.62
C GLU A 256 3.03 -1.15 -12.86
N PHE A 257 3.24 -0.60 -14.05
CA PHE A 257 2.74 0.72 -14.41
C PHE A 257 1.20 0.79 -14.32
N SER A 258 0.50 -0.20 -14.91
CA SER A 258 -0.97 -0.31 -14.85
C SER A 258 -1.47 -0.41 -13.41
N ARG A 259 -0.81 -1.22 -12.57
CA ARG A 259 -1.10 -1.31 -11.14
C ARG A 259 -0.97 0.06 -10.44
N ARG A 260 0.08 0.82 -10.74
CA ARG A 260 0.29 2.17 -10.18
C ARG A 260 -0.74 3.17 -10.66
N VAL A 261 -1.13 3.13 -11.93
CA VAL A 261 -2.22 3.96 -12.48
C VAL A 261 -3.54 3.65 -11.75
N ARG A 262 -3.86 2.38 -11.52
CA ARG A 262 -5.05 1.96 -10.76
C ARG A 262 -5.02 2.51 -9.33
N ILE A 263 -3.89 2.37 -8.62
CA ILE A 263 -3.70 2.91 -7.27
C ILE A 263 -3.89 4.43 -7.27
N ALA A 264 -3.28 5.15 -8.22
CA ALA A 264 -3.42 6.60 -8.35
C ALA A 264 -4.87 7.02 -8.60
N THR A 265 -5.57 6.36 -9.55
CA THR A 265 -6.99 6.61 -9.81
C THR A 265 -7.84 6.40 -8.56
N GLY A 266 -7.61 5.28 -7.84
CA GLY A 266 -8.29 4.98 -6.58
C GLY A 266 -8.00 6.01 -5.49
N SER A 267 -6.76 6.48 -5.40
CA SER A 267 -6.35 7.51 -4.43
C SER A 267 -7.09 8.83 -4.64
N PHE A 268 -7.20 9.29 -5.89
CA PHE A 268 -7.96 10.51 -6.22
C PHE A 268 -9.46 10.34 -5.98
N ARG A 269 -10.04 9.17 -6.27
CA ARG A 269 -11.46 8.88 -5.94
C ARG A 269 -11.71 8.88 -4.43
N ALA A 270 -10.83 8.26 -3.67
CA ALA A 270 -10.96 8.19 -2.23
C ALA A 270 -10.78 9.56 -1.55
N LEU A 271 -10.09 10.53 -2.19
CA LEU A 271 -9.71 11.81 -1.58
C LEU A 271 -10.90 12.55 -1.00
N GLY A 272 -12.01 12.67 -1.76
CA GLY A 272 -13.22 13.33 -1.29
C GLY A 272 -13.79 12.69 -0.01
N GLY A 273 -13.81 11.37 0.08
CA GLY A 273 -14.19 10.62 1.28
C GLY A 273 -13.19 10.77 2.42
N LEU A 274 -11.89 10.75 2.10
CA LEU A 274 -10.81 10.92 3.07
C LEU A 274 -10.73 12.32 3.69
N LEU A 275 -11.22 13.34 3.01
CA LEU A 275 -11.29 14.71 3.51
C LEU A 275 -12.61 15.04 4.21
N ARG A 276 -13.61 14.17 4.16
CA ARG A 276 -14.88 14.36 4.89
C ARG A 276 -14.70 14.05 6.37
N GLY A 277 -14.91 15.06 7.20
CA GLY A 277 -14.79 14.97 8.66
C GLY A 277 -13.38 15.25 9.18
N PRO A 278 -13.26 15.50 10.50
CA PRO A 278 -12.02 15.90 11.13
C PRO A 278 -11.00 14.74 11.14
N LEU A 279 -9.75 15.09 10.84
CA LEU A 279 -8.59 14.27 11.15
C LEU A 279 -7.85 14.92 12.31
N ASP A 280 -7.29 14.11 13.20
CA ASP A 280 -6.38 14.66 14.21
C ASP A 280 -5.18 15.35 13.52
N PRO A 281 -4.59 16.38 14.13
CA PRO A 281 -3.55 17.20 13.48
C PRO A 281 -2.36 16.40 13.00
N VAL A 282 -1.96 15.33 13.72
CA VAL A 282 -0.80 14.49 13.36
C VAL A 282 -1.13 13.65 12.11
N THR A 283 -2.32 13.08 12.07
CA THR A 283 -2.79 12.33 10.88
C THR A 283 -2.96 13.25 9.68
N ALA A 284 -3.54 14.45 9.85
CA ALA A 284 -3.69 15.42 8.79
C ALA A 284 -2.32 15.86 8.23
N PHE A 285 -1.38 16.17 9.11
CA PHE A 285 0.00 16.52 8.73
C PHE A 285 0.67 15.39 7.94
N ALA A 286 0.61 14.16 8.45
CA ALA A 286 1.20 13.01 7.77
C ALA A 286 0.52 12.74 6.42
N PHE A 287 -0.81 12.82 6.34
CA PHE A 287 -1.57 12.59 5.12
C PHE A 287 -1.23 13.62 4.03
N VAL A 288 -1.22 14.91 4.37
CA VAL A 288 -0.85 15.97 3.44
C VAL A 288 0.58 15.80 2.97
N SER A 289 1.53 15.61 3.89
CA SER A 289 2.97 15.57 3.59
C SER A 289 3.40 14.31 2.84
N HIS A 290 2.87 13.13 3.23
CA HIS A 290 3.31 11.85 2.67
C HIS A 290 2.46 11.42 1.46
N LYS A 291 1.16 11.67 1.45
CA LYS A 291 0.27 11.19 0.40
C LYS A 291 -0.14 12.31 -0.55
N LEU A 292 -0.80 13.34 -0.08
CA LEU A 292 -1.36 14.36 -0.95
C LEU A 292 -0.29 15.10 -1.77
N LEU A 293 0.78 15.59 -1.13
CA LEU A 293 1.88 16.24 -1.86
C LEU A 293 2.55 15.30 -2.85
N ARG A 294 2.71 14.01 -2.51
CA ARG A 294 3.28 13.03 -3.44
C ARG A 294 2.39 12.79 -4.67
N TRP A 295 1.07 12.82 -4.50
CA TRP A 295 0.13 12.70 -5.62
C TRP A 295 0.14 13.94 -6.53
N THR A 296 0.48 15.10 -5.98
CA THR A 296 0.58 16.37 -6.75
C THR A 296 1.95 16.60 -7.39
N LEU A 297 2.97 15.79 -7.08
CA LEU A 297 4.33 15.97 -7.61
C LEU A 297 4.41 16.11 -9.15
N PRO A 298 3.69 15.32 -9.99
CA PRO A 298 3.76 15.50 -11.43
C PRO A 298 3.36 16.90 -11.86
N PHE A 299 2.39 17.52 -11.20
CA PHE A 299 1.95 18.89 -11.49
C PHE A 299 3.00 19.93 -11.06
N LEU A 300 3.66 19.71 -9.91
CA LEU A 300 4.74 20.56 -9.44
C LEU A 300 5.95 20.50 -10.39
N LEU A 301 6.31 19.31 -10.87
CA LEU A 301 7.39 19.14 -11.86
C LEU A 301 7.07 19.83 -13.19
N ILE A 302 5.82 19.73 -13.66
CA ILE A 302 5.35 20.47 -14.84
C ILE A 302 5.40 21.99 -14.58
N GLY A 303 4.95 22.44 -13.42
CA GLY A 303 5.02 23.86 -13.02
C GLY A 303 6.45 24.41 -13.03
N MET A 304 7.41 23.64 -12.49
CA MET A 304 8.83 23.98 -12.54
C MET A 304 9.36 24.06 -13.98
N LEU A 305 8.98 23.10 -14.82
CA LEU A 305 9.42 23.04 -16.22
C LEU A 305 8.91 24.25 -17.00
N VAL A 306 7.61 24.53 -16.93
CA VAL A 306 6.97 25.63 -17.65
C VAL A 306 7.53 26.99 -17.19
N THR A 307 7.68 27.20 -15.89
CA THR A 307 8.16 28.47 -15.35
C THR A 307 9.65 28.69 -15.65
N SER A 308 10.50 27.66 -15.58
CA SER A 308 11.92 27.81 -15.95
C SER A 308 12.09 28.03 -17.45
N ALA A 309 11.28 27.37 -18.30
CA ALA A 309 11.26 27.61 -19.75
C ALA A 309 10.86 29.05 -20.10
N ALA A 310 9.87 29.61 -19.40
CA ALA A 310 9.44 30.99 -19.58
C ALA A 310 10.49 32.03 -19.13
N MET A 311 11.53 31.65 -18.39
CA MET A 311 12.57 32.51 -17.84
C MET A 311 13.97 32.20 -18.38
N LEU A 312 14.09 31.61 -19.58
CA LEU A 312 15.38 31.23 -20.21
C LEU A 312 16.34 32.39 -20.43
N GLY A 313 15.85 33.63 -20.42
CA GLY A 313 16.67 34.85 -20.48
C GLY A 313 17.58 35.02 -19.26
N SER A 314 17.22 34.49 -18.11
CA SER A 314 18.06 34.47 -16.90
C SER A 314 19.02 33.26 -16.88
N PRO A 315 20.32 33.49 -16.65
CA PRO A 315 21.30 32.37 -16.58
C PRO A 315 20.93 31.30 -15.57
N LEU A 316 20.40 31.70 -14.40
CA LEU A 316 19.99 30.79 -13.36
C LEU A 316 18.87 29.84 -13.84
N TYR A 317 17.78 30.37 -14.38
CA TYR A 317 16.64 29.58 -14.80
C TYR A 317 16.94 28.75 -16.06
N ARG A 318 17.83 29.24 -16.94
CA ARG A 318 18.37 28.46 -18.04
C ARG A 318 19.13 27.25 -17.54
N ALA A 319 20.02 27.40 -16.56
CA ALA A 319 20.76 26.28 -15.97
C ALA A 319 19.81 25.27 -15.29
N LEU A 320 18.81 25.77 -14.53
CA LEU A 320 17.80 24.91 -13.89
C LEU A 320 16.92 24.16 -14.91
N PHE A 321 16.55 24.82 -16.02
CA PHE A 321 15.81 24.17 -17.11
C PHE A 321 16.66 23.07 -17.76
N VAL A 322 17.93 23.36 -18.09
CA VAL A 322 18.84 22.36 -18.67
C VAL A 322 19.00 21.16 -17.73
N LEU A 323 19.16 21.40 -16.42
CA LEU A 323 19.26 20.32 -15.42
C LEU A 323 18.00 19.44 -15.40
N GLN A 324 16.80 20.04 -15.48
CA GLN A 324 15.56 19.29 -15.59
C GLN A 324 15.50 18.46 -16.88
N MET A 325 15.88 19.05 -18.02
CA MET A 325 15.91 18.33 -19.30
C MET A 325 16.90 17.16 -19.29
N LEU A 326 18.05 17.33 -18.66
CA LEU A 326 19.03 16.25 -18.47
C LEU A 326 18.44 15.12 -17.60
N PHE A 327 17.75 15.46 -16.51
CA PHE A 327 17.08 14.46 -15.66
C PHE A 327 15.98 13.71 -16.40
N TYR A 328 15.13 14.41 -17.16
CA TYR A 328 14.08 13.77 -17.98
C TYR A 328 14.66 12.94 -19.13
N GLY A 329 15.72 13.44 -19.77
CA GLY A 329 16.46 12.71 -20.79
C GLY A 329 17.10 11.44 -20.25
N TRP A 330 17.66 11.49 -19.03
CA TRP A 330 18.19 10.30 -18.37
C TRP A 330 17.08 9.28 -18.09
N GLY A 331 15.91 9.71 -17.60
CA GLY A 331 14.76 8.82 -17.40
C GLY A 331 14.28 8.18 -18.70
N LEU A 332 14.22 8.94 -19.79
CA LEU A 332 13.89 8.42 -21.13
C LEU A 332 14.95 7.42 -21.64
N ALA A 333 16.22 7.76 -21.50
CA ALA A 333 17.33 6.85 -21.84
C ALA A 333 17.26 5.56 -21.00
N GLY A 334 16.91 5.69 -19.69
CA GLY A 334 16.67 4.56 -18.82
C GLY A 334 15.57 3.64 -19.33
N TYR A 335 14.48 4.19 -19.86
CA TYR A 335 13.41 3.43 -20.49
C TYR A 335 13.88 2.71 -21.76
N LEU A 336 14.55 3.42 -22.68
CA LEU A 336 14.96 2.90 -23.98
C LEU A 336 16.10 1.88 -23.89
N LEU A 337 17.05 2.11 -22.97
CA LEU A 337 18.26 1.30 -22.80
C LEU A 337 18.14 0.25 -21.68
N ARG A 338 16.97 0.12 -21.04
CA ARG A 338 16.73 -0.75 -19.89
C ARG A 338 17.36 -2.14 -20.00
N PRO A 339 17.20 -2.90 -21.12
CA PRO A 339 17.79 -4.23 -21.23
C PRO A 339 19.31 -4.26 -21.13
N ARG A 340 19.98 -3.15 -21.49
CA ARG A 340 21.43 -3.02 -21.49
C ARG A 340 22.03 -2.50 -20.19
N ILE A 341 21.26 -1.71 -19.43
CA ILE A 341 21.74 -0.99 -18.24
C ILE A 341 21.13 -1.49 -16.93
N GLN A 342 20.28 -2.50 -16.94
CA GLN A 342 19.64 -3.05 -15.75
C GLN A 342 20.62 -3.56 -14.69
N GLY A 343 21.83 -3.98 -15.09
CA GLY A 343 22.92 -4.36 -14.19
C GLY A 343 23.67 -3.21 -13.55
N ILE A 344 23.49 -1.96 -14.04
CA ILE A 344 24.18 -0.79 -13.53
C ILE A 344 23.40 -0.21 -12.34
N ARG A 345 24.03 -0.23 -11.17
CA ARG A 345 23.42 0.24 -9.92
C ARG A 345 22.95 1.70 -10.06
N TYR A 346 21.69 1.93 -9.72
CA TYR A 346 21.02 3.24 -9.74
C TYR A 346 20.80 3.88 -11.12
N ALA A 347 21.24 3.29 -12.23
CA ALA A 347 21.06 3.88 -13.56
C ALA A 347 19.58 4.05 -13.94
N LEU A 348 18.71 3.19 -13.41
CA LEU A 348 17.27 3.20 -13.68
C LEU A 348 16.45 4.05 -12.70
N VAL A 349 17.06 4.68 -11.68
CA VAL A 349 16.33 5.48 -10.67
C VAL A 349 15.52 6.61 -11.29
N PRO A 350 16.05 7.47 -12.19
CA PRO A 350 15.26 8.52 -12.82
C PRO A 350 14.07 7.99 -13.63
N TYR A 351 14.27 6.87 -14.36
CA TYR A 351 13.21 6.20 -15.10
C TYR A 351 12.04 5.78 -14.18
N TYR A 352 12.34 5.08 -13.07
CA TYR A 352 11.30 4.63 -12.14
C TYR A 352 10.59 5.80 -11.45
N LEU A 353 11.31 6.83 -11.06
CA LEU A 353 10.73 8.04 -10.49
C LEU A 353 9.76 8.71 -11.47
N LEU A 354 10.19 8.91 -12.72
CA LEU A 354 9.35 9.53 -13.75
C LEU A 354 8.14 8.64 -14.10
N ALA A 355 8.32 7.33 -14.20
CA ALA A 355 7.22 6.39 -14.44
C ALA A 355 6.18 6.44 -13.32
N MET A 356 6.61 6.55 -12.04
CA MET A 356 5.70 6.74 -10.92
C MET A 356 4.90 8.04 -11.04
N HIS A 357 5.56 9.17 -11.34
CA HIS A 357 4.87 10.44 -11.50
C HIS A 357 3.92 10.44 -12.70
N LEU A 358 4.34 9.84 -13.80
CA LEU A 358 3.48 9.66 -14.97
C LEU A 358 2.25 8.80 -14.65
N ALA A 359 2.40 7.74 -13.86
CA ALA A 359 1.27 6.92 -13.42
C ALA A 359 0.26 7.73 -12.58
N PHE A 360 0.72 8.66 -11.72
CA PHE A 360 -0.17 9.55 -10.98
C PHE A 360 -0.87 10.56 -11.89
N LEU A 361 -0.18 11.11 -12.89
CA LEU A 361 -0.78 12.01 -13.87
C LEU A 361 -1.86 11.29 -14.68
N VAL A 362 -1.55 10.10 -15.21
CA VAL A 362 -2.52 9.26 -15.96
C VAL A 362 -3.69 8.86 -15.06
N GLY A 363 -3.43 8.49 -13.80
CA GLY A 363 -4.46 8.15 -12.82
C GLY A 363 -5.40 9.33 -12.52
N PHE A 364 -4.87 10.55 -12.45
CA PHE A 364 -5.66 11.77 -12.31
C PHE A 364 -6.56 12.03 -13.53
N VAL A 365 -6.02 11.89 -14.74
CA VAL A 365 -6.81 12.04 -15.98
C VAL A 365 -7.92 10.99 -16.05
N ARG A 366 -7.63 9.73 -15.68
CA ARG A 366 -8.65 8.67 -15.60
C ARG A 366 -9.73 8.98 -14.55
N TYR A 367 -9.33 9.53 -13.41
CA TYR A 367 -10.29 9.98 -12.39
C TYR A 367 -11.23 11.06 -12.96
N LEU A 368 -10.70 12.09 -13.63
CA LEU A 368 -11.49 13.16 -14.24
C LEU A 368 -12.41 12.65 -15.36
N SER A 369 -11.97 11.64 -16.14
CA SER A 369 -12.78 11.06 -17.21
C SER A 369 -13.94 10.17 -16.74
N GLY A 370 -14.08 9.94 -15.43
CA GLY A 370 -15.17 9.15 -14.85
C GLY A 370 -15.15 7.66 -15.22
N ARG A 371 -14.10 7.17 -15.87
CA ARG A 371 -14.00 5.75 -16.28
C ARG A 371 -14.03 4.85 -15.04
N ARG A 372 -15.08 4.03 -14.93
CA ARG A 372 -15.20 3.01 -13.87
C ARG A 372 -14.52 1.73 -14.35
N GLU A 373 -13.24 1.57 -14.02
CA GLU A 373 -12.57 0.28 -14.16
C GLU A 373 -12.82 -0.52 -12.87
N ILE A 374 -13.67 -1.54 -12.96
CA ILE A 374 -13.88 -2.55 -11.89
C ILE A 374 -12.89 -3.71 -12.14
N GLU A 375 -11.66 -3.41 -12.45
CA GLU A 375 -10.67 -4.47 -12.65
C GLU A 375 -9.83 -4.67 -11.39
N TRP A 376 -10.36 -5.50 -10.49
CA TRP A 376 -9.56 -6.31 -9.59
C TRP A 376 -9.27 -7.62 -10.32
N GLY A 377 -8.10 -7.73 -10.88
CA GLY A 377 -7.61 -8.87 -11.61
C GLY A 377 -6.10 -8.81 -11.62
N GLN A 378 -5.47 -9.96 -11.55
CA GLN A 378 -4.03 -10.07 -11.68
C GLN A 378 -3.62 -9.56 -13.05
N VAL A 379 -2.71 -8.59 -13.09
CA VAL A 379 -1.92 -8.31 -14.27
C VAL A 379 -0.80 -9.34 -14.26
N HIS A 380 -1.05 -10.48 -14.88
CA HIS A 380 -0.06 -11.51 -15.14
C HIS A 380 0.87 -11.14 -16.28
#